data_69221f7321e929a8de512f6bfafa46bd
#
_entry.id   69221f7321e929a8de512f6bfafa46bd
#
_cell.length_a   1.000
_cell.length_b   1.000
_cell.length_c   1.000
_cell.angle_alpha   90.00
_cell.angle_beta   90.00
_cell.angle_gamma   90.00
#
_symmetry.space_group_name_H-M   'P 1'
#
loop_
_entity.id
_entity.type
_entity.pdbx_description
1 polymer ?
#
loop_
_entity_poly.entity_id
_entity_poly.type
_entity_poly.pdbx_seq_one_letter_code
_entity_poly.pdbx_strand_id
1 'polypeptide(L)'
;MKEIIKQIEEYKILINNLIIKTNKGITKAKKFDGKHIQHSRSHGLEQLYCYDTSTQTRKYIKSSDIIKYAPIIQRDYDLSVNKTLLKIQKKLTRISKDLKEVDLELVK
;
A
#
# COMPACT_ATOMS: atom_id res chain seq x y z
N MET A 1 -5.18 -18.95 -24.51
CA MET A 1 -4.98 -17.52 -24.24
C MET A 1 -6.19 -16.82 -23.59
N LYS A 2 -7.38 -17.09 -24.05
CA LYS A 2 -8.60 -16.44 -23.51
C LYS A 2 -8.74 -16.61 -22.00
N GLU A 3 -8.44 -17.79 -21.46
CA GLU A 3 -8.56 -18.09 -20.04
C GLU A 3 -7.55 -17.31 -19.20
N ILE A 4 -6.31 -17.22 -19.68
CA ILE A 4 -5.26 -16.45 -19.01
C ILE A 4 -5.64 -14.96 -18.99
N ILE A 5 -6.10 -14.44 -20.13
CA ILE A 5 -6.54 -13.04 -20.24
C ILE A 5 -7.68 -12.77 -19.25
N LYS A 6 -8.65 -13.68 -19.15
CA LYS A 6 -9.77 -13.57 -18.21
C LYS A 6 -9.27 -13.50 -16.76
N GLN A 7 -8.33 -14.37 -16.38
CA GLN A 7 -7.76 -14.39 -15.04
C GLN A 7 -7.03 -13.07 -14.74
N ILE A 8 -6.26 -12.56 -15.68
CA ILE A 8 -5.56 -11.27 -15.51
C ILE A 8 -6.56 -10.13 -15.31
N GLU A 9 -7.65 -10.11 -16.09
CA GLU A 9 -8.68 -9.09 -15.94
C GLU A 9 -9.37 -9.18 -14.58
N GLU A 10 -9.61 -10.38 -14.06
CA GLU A 10 -10.15 -10.59 -12.72
C GLU A 10 -9.19 -10.06 -11.65
N TYR A 11 -7.90 -10.33 -11.77
CA TYR A 11 -6.89 -9.80 -10.84
C TYR A 11 -6.81 -8.27 -10.90
N LYS A 12 -6.94 -7.67 -12.08
CA LYS A 12 -6.99 -6.20 -12.22
C LYS A 12 -8.14 -5.61 -11.41
N ILE A 13 -9.31 -6.24 -11.46
CA ILE A 13 -10.48 -5.79 -10.69
C ILE A 13 -10.21 -5.88 -9.19
N LEU A 14 -9.65 -7.00 -8.73
CA LEU A 14 -9.31 -7.18 -7.31
C LEU A 14 -8.30 -6.13 -6.84
N ILE A 15 -7.25 -5.88 -7.62
CA ILE A 15 -6.23 -4.90 -7.30
C ILE A 15 -6.84 -3.50 -7.26
N ASN A 16 -7.70 -3.13 -8.22
CA ASN A 16 -8.38 -1.84 -8.22
C ASN A 16 -9.25 -1.65 -6.97
N ASN A 17 -9.95 -2.70 -6.53
CA ASN A 17 -10.78 -2.64 -5.32
C ASN A 17 -9.91 -2.42 -4.08
N LEU A 18 -8.74 -3.06 -4.00
CA LEU A 18 -7.80 -2.86 -2.89
C LEU A 18 -7.20 -1.45 -2.92
N ILE A 19 -6.90 -0.90 -4.10
CA ILE A 19 -6.44 0.48 -4.24
C ILE A 19 -7.47 1.45 -3.70
N ILE A 20 -8.74 1.28 -4.08
CA ILE A 20 -9.84 2.12 -3.58
C ILE A 20 -9.94 2.05 -2.07
N LYS A 21 -9.86 0.84 -1.50
CA LYS A 21 -9.94 0.62 -0.06
C LYS A 21 -8.80 1.32 0.69
N THR A 22 -7.55 1.18 0.20
CA THR A 22 -6.40 1.83 0.83
C THR A 22 -6.46 3.34 0.69
N ASN A 23 -6.94 3.87 -0.45
CA ASN A 23 -7.15 5.31 -0.64
C ASN A 23 -8.15 5.87 0.37
N LYS A 24 -9.25 5.14 0.64
CA LYS A 24 -10.22 5.55 1.66
C LYS A 24 -9.59 5.60 3.04
N GLY A 25 -8.77 4.61 3.39
CA GLY A 25 -8.07 4.58 4.67
C GLY A 25 -7.12 5.75 4.83
N ILE A 26 -6.34 6.06 3.78
CA ILE A 26 -5.42 7.20 3.76
C ILE A 26 -6.18 8.51 3.93
N THR A 27 -7.30 8.69 3.21
CA THR A 27 -8.11 9.90 3.29
C THR A 27 -8.69 10.10 4.68
N LYS A 28 -9.19 9.04 5.32
CA LYS A 28 -9.71 9.09 6.68
C LYS A 28 -8.68 9.55 7.69
N ALA A 29 -7.40 9.24 7.46
CA ALA A 29 -6.32 9.56 8.36
C ALA A 29 -5.60 10.87 7.99
N LYS A 30 -6.18 11.71 7.13
CA LYS A 30 -5.57 12.96 6.65
C LYS A 30 -5.17 13.91 7.77
N LYS A 31 -5.90 13.90 8.88
CA LYS A 31 -5.59 14.73 10.06
C LYS A 31 -4.23 14.40 10.69
N PHE A 32 -3.65 13.25 10.36
CA PHE A 32 -2.34 12.83 10.85
C PHE A 32 -1.22 13.09 9.85
N ASP A 33 -1.48 13.86 8.79
CA ASP A 33 -0.47 14.19 7.80
C ASP A 33 0.74 14.84 8.49
N GLY A 34 1.93 14.46 8.04
CA GLY A 34 3.18 14.93 8.64
C GLY A 34 3.65 14.08 9.82
N LYS A 35 2.86 13.15 10.31
CA LYS A 35 3.26 12.22 11.39
C LYS A 35 3.48 10.84 10.80
N HIS A 36 4.60 10.20 11.16
CA HIS A 36 4.97 8.88 10.66
C HIS A 36 5.51 8.02 11.77
N ILE A 37 5.31 6.71 11.64
CA ILE A 37 5.86 5.75 12.58
C ILE A 37 7.23 5.31 12.08
N GLN A 38 8.23 5.42 12.96
CA GLN A 38 9.60 4.95 12.70
C GLN A 38 9.89 3.74 13.56
N HIS A 39 10.54 2.76 12.98
CA HIS A 39 10.99 1.55 13.66
C HIS A 39 12.48 1.66 13.92
N SER A 40 12.89 1.30 15.13
CA SER A 40 14.28 1.24 15.52
C SER A 40 14.54 -0.03 16.31
N ARG A 41 15.71 -0.64 16.14
CA ARG A 41 16.14 -1.79 16.94
C ARG A 41 17.26 -1.37 17.85
N SER A 42 17.11 -1.66 19.15
CA SER A 42 18.12 -1.43 20.15
C SER A 42 18.19 -2.66 21.05
N HIS A 43 19.38 -3.25 21.20
CA HIS A 43 19.61 -4.45 22.03
C HIS A 43 18.67 -5.61 21.68
N GLY A 44 18.38 -5.79 20.38
CA GLY A 44 17.51 -6.86 19.91
C GLY A 44 16.01 -6.60 20.09
N LEU A 45 15.63 -5.47 20.66
CA LEU A 45 14.24 -5.09 20.87
C LEU A 45 13.81 -4.06 19.83
N GLU A 46 12.61 -4.25 19.27
CA GLU A 46 12.01 -3.30 18.36
C GLU A 46 11.39 -2.15 19.16
N GLN A 47 11.71 -0.92 18.75
CA GLN A 47 11.18 0.30 19.36
C GLN A 47 10.44 1.10 18.30
N LEU A 48 9.31 1.69 18.70
CA LEU A 48 8.49 2.53 17.83
C LEU A 48 8.58 3.98 18.27
N TYR A 49 8.68 4.86 17.28
CA TYR A 49 8.69 6.31 17.49
C TYR A 49 7.69 6.95 16.53
N CYS A 50 7.06 8.02 16.99
CA CYS A 50 6.26 8.88 16.13
C CYS A 50 7.09 10.10 15.76
N TYR A 51 7.39 10.25 14.48
CA TYR A 51 8.11 11.41 13.95
C TYR A 51 7.10 12.43 13.43
N ASP A 52 7.27 13.70 13.85
CA ASP A 52 6.45 14.82 13.39
C ASP A 52 7.31 15.71 12.50
N THR A 53 6.96 15.80 11.20
CA THR A 53 7.72 16.58 10.22
C THR A 53 7.61 18.09 10.47
N SER A 54 6.51 18.56 11.07
CA SER A 54 6.31 19.98 11.34
C SER A 54 7.24 20.52 12.42
N THR A 55 7.49 19.71 13.46
CA THR A 55 8.37 20.06 14.56
C THR A 55 9.76 19.46 14.44
N GLN A 56 9.96 18.54 13.48
CA GLN A 56 11.18 17.77 13.27
C GLN A 56 11.62 17.04 14.55
N THR A 57 10.63 16.59 15.35
CA THR A 57 10.85 15.87 16.59
C THR A 57 10.33 14.44 16.50
N ARG A 58 10.91 13.58 17.33
CA ARG A 58 10.59 12.17 17.42
C ARG A 58 10.24 11.84 18.86
N LYS A 59 9.09 11.16 19.05
CA LYS A 59 8.61 10.77 20.37
C LYS A 59 8.55 9.26 20.47
N TYR A 60 9.13 8.70 21.52
CA TYR A 60 9.06 7.27 21.81
C TYR A 60 7.61 6.86 22.13
N ILE A 61 7.18 5.73 21.55
CA ILE A 61 5.84 5.18 21.78
C ILE A 61 5.95 4.05 22.79
N LYS A 62 5.38 4.25 23.98
CA LYS A 62 5.31 3.21 25.02
C LYS A 62 4.27 2.17 24.60
N SER A 63 4.44 0.91 25.05
CA SER A 63 3.50 -0.17 24.78
C SER A 63 2.07 0.19 25.17
N SER A 64 1.90 0.90 26.28
CA SER A 64 0.58 1.35 26.75
C SER A 64 -0.08 2.39 25.85
N ASP A 65 0.69 3.08 25.02
CA ASP A 65 0.21 4.17 24.15
C ASP A 65 0.00 3.74 22.70
N ILE A 66 0.31 2.49 22.35
CA ILE A 66 0.21 1.99 20.97
C ILE A 66 -1.19 2.24 20.39
N ILE A 67 -2.24 2.07 21.19
CA ILE A 67 -3.62 2.27 20.73
C ILE A 67 -3.85 3.69 20.23
N LYS A 68 -3.23 4.68 20.88
CA LYS A 68 -3.36 6.09 20.48
C LYS A 68 -2.77 6.35 19.10
N TYR A 69 -1.74 5.58 18.73
CA TYR A 69 -1.04 5.74 17.46
C TYR A 69 -1.54 4.76 16.38
N ALA A 70 -2.52 3.91 16.72
CA ALA A 70 -3.05 2.93 15.79
C ALA A 70 -3.52 3.54 14.45
N PRO A 71 -4.21 4.69 14.41
CA PRO A 71 -4.61 5.30 13.14
C PRO A 71 -3.43 5.71 12.27
N ILE A 72 -2.33 6.17 12.87
CA ILE A 72 -1.12 6.55 12.13
C ILE A 72 -0.41 5.30 11.61
N ILE A 73 -0.32 4.26 12.43
CA ILE A 73 0.27 2.96 12.03
C ILE A 73 -0.52 2.39 10.85
N GLN A 74 -1.84 2.39 10.93
CA GLN A 74 -2.70 1.89 9.86
C GLN A 74 -2.54 2.70 8.58
N ARG A 75 -2.47 4.03 8.69
CA ARG A 75 -2.27 4.89 7.52
C ARG A 75 -0.92 4.63 6.87
N ASP A 76 0.16 4.50 7.64
CA ASP A 76 1.48 4.21 7.09
C ASP A 76 1.49 2.86 6.36
N TYR A 77 0.80 1.87 6.93
CA TYR A 77 0.59 0.58 6.28
C TYR A 77 -0.18 0.75 4.96
N ASP A 78 -1.29 1.48 4.99
CA ASP A 78 -2.10 1.74 3.79
C ASP A 78 -1.31 2.46 2.69
N LEU A 79 -0.47 3.43 3.07
CA LEU A 79 0.40 4.14 2.12
C LEU A 79 1.38 3.16 1.46
N SER A 80 2.02 2.30 2.23
CA SER A 80 2.97 1.31 1.73
C SER A 80 2.30 0.30 0.81
N VAL A 81 1.16 -0.25 1.23
CA VAL A 81 0.38 -1.21 0.44
C VAL A 81 -0.13 -0.56 -0.84
N ASN A 82 -0.68 0.66 -0.76
CA ASN A 82 -1.19 1.40 -1.91
C ASN A 82 -0.10 1.60 -2.96
N LYS A 83 1.10 1.99 -2.54
CA LYS A 83 2.25 2.17 -3.43
C LYS A 83 2.58 0.88 -4.20
N THR A 84 2.59 -0.25 -3.51
CA THR A 84 2.85 -1.56 -4.12
C THR A 84 1.72 -1.96 -5.06
N LEU A 85 0.47 -1.74 -4.67
CA LEU A 85 -0.70 -2.05 -5.49
C LEU A 85 -0.68 -1.26 -6.81
N LEU A 86 -0.29 0.00 -6.77
CA LEU A 86 -0.18 0.82 -7.99
C LEU A 86 0.89 0.27 -8.94
N LYS A 87 2.00 -0.24 -8.42
CA LYS A 87 3.02 -0.91 -9.22
C LYS A 87 2.48 -2.18 -9.88
N ILE A 88 1.75 -2.98 -9.10
CA ILE A 88 1.15 -4.23 -9.60
C ILE A 88 0.11 -3.91 -10.68
N GLN A 89 -0.71 -2.89 -10.46
CA GLN A 89 -1.71 -2.46 -11.44
C GLN A 89 -1.08 -2.14 -12.80
N LYS A 90 0.03 -1.41 -12.79
CA LYS A 90 0.76 -1.07 -14.03
C LYS A 90 1.27 -2.32 -14.73
N LYS A 91 1.83 -3.27 -13.96
CA LYS A 91 2.35 -4.52 -14.50
C LYS A 91 1.23 -5.37 -15.11
N LEU A 92 0.10 -5.50 -14.40
CA LEU A 92 -1.05 -6.26 -14.90
C LEU A 92 -1.63 -5.63 -16.17
N THR A 93 -1.70 -4.32 -16.25
CA THR A 93 -2.17 -3.62 -17.44
C THR A 93 -1.27 -3.91 -18.64
N ARG A 94 0.05 -3.89 -18.44
CA ARG A 94 1.02 -4.21 -19.49
C ARG A 94 0.91 -5.68 -19.92
N ILE A 95 0.85 -6.60 -18.95
CA ILE A 95 0.71 -8.03 -19.23
C ILE A 95 -0.59 -8.31 -20.01
N SER A 96 -1.68 -7.70 -19.60
CA SER A 96 -2.97 -7.85 -20.29
C SER A 96 -2.89 -7.41 -21.75
N LYS A 97 -2.24 -6.28 -22.00
CA LYS A 97 -2.03 -5.78 -23.35
C LYS A 97 -1.18 -6.74 -24.18
N ASP A 98 -0.07 -7.20 -23.62
CA ASP A 98 0.86 -8.11 -24.30
C ASP A 98 0.18 -9.44 -24.62
N LEU A 99 -0.62 -9.99 -23.70
CA LEU A 99 -1.35 -11.23 -23.92
C LEU A 99 -2.40 -11.09 -25.04
N LYS A 100 -3.07 -9.95 -25.11
CA LYS A 100 -4.04 -9.67 -26.18
C LYS A 100 -3.34 -9.59 -27.54
N GLU A 101 -2.15 -9.02 -27.62
CA GLU A 101 -1.35 -8.97 -28.84
C GLU A 101 -0.95 -10.38 -29.28
N VAL A 102 -0.50 -11.23 -28.35
CA VAL A 102 -0.17 -12.64 -28.64
C VAL A 102 -1.40 -13.40 -29.13
N ASP A 103 -2.56 -13.21 -28.48
CA ASP A 103 -3.80 -13.87 -28.86
C ASP A 103 -4.22 -13.50 -30.29
N LEU A 104 -4.07 -12.22 -30.68
CA LEU A 104 -4.33 -11.78 -32.04
C LEU A 104 -3.40 -12.44 -33.05
N GLU A 105 -2.12 -12.58 -32.73
CA GLU A 105 -1.15 -13.26 -33.60
C GLU A 105 -1.49 -14.75 -33.78
N LEU A 106 -1.96 -15.42 -32.73
CA LEU A 106 -2.36 -16.82 -32.79
C LEU A 106 -3.58 -17.06 -33.68
N VAL A 107 -4.45 -16.09 -33.80
CA VAL A 107 -5.68 -16.19 -34.61
C VAL A 107 -5.41 -15.94 -36.09
N LYS A 108 -4.32 -15.25 -36.41
CA LYS A 108 -3.92 -15.07 -37.80
C LYS A 108 -3.34 -16.36 -38.39
#